data_bc47c91de5c078d758ab7aa5799e8a75
#
_entry.id   bc47c91de5c078d758ab7aa5799e8a75
#
_cell.length_a   1.000
_cell.length_b   1.000
_cell.length_c   1.000
_cell.angle_alpha   90.00
_cell.angle_beta   90.00
_cell.angle_gamma   90.00
#
_symmetry.space_group_name_H-M   'P 1'
#
loop_
_entity.id
_entity.type
_entity.pdbx_description
1 polymer ?
#
loop_
_entity_poly.entity_id
_entity_poly.type
_entity_poly.pdbx_seq_one_letter_code
_entity_poly.pdbx_strand_id
1 'polypeptide(L)'
;GKIIDKFSIIKKFKKYLVRDNELSQTILKNVLMSFGVRVGSIVVGLLLVPITLGYVSPAEYGIWLTVSSIVSWLSFFDIGLANGLRNRLSESNANKNVNESRKYVSTTYAAIGAISIFILLLFFISNHFFDWQLILNVYNINNKTLQLLFLVVVTSFCIQLTIGVINSILL
;
A
#
# COMPACT_ATOMS: atom_id res chain seq x y z
N GLY A 1 13.00 -17.46 56.55
CA GLY A 1 13.38 -16.70 55.32
C GLY A 1 13.12 -17.46 54.03
N LYS A 2 13.26 -18.79 53.95
CA LYS A 2 13.18 -19.58 52.71
C LYS A 2 11.77 -19.90 52.20
N ILE A 3 10.71 -19.79 53.03
CA ILE A 3 9.34 -20.11 52.62
C ILE A 3 8.65 -18.91 51.95
N ILE A 4 9.00 -17.71 52.34
CA ILE A 4 8.44 -16.45 51.76
C ILE A 4 8.99 -16.24 50.35
N ASP A 5 10.22 -16.62 50.11
CA ASP A 5 10.85 -16.49 48.79
C ASP A 5 10.23 -17.42 47.72
N LYS A 6 9.88 -18.65 48.16
CA LYS A 6 9.26 -19.66 47.29
C LYS A 6 7.83 -19.26 46.86
N PHE A 7 7.09 -18.59 47.74
CA PHE A 7 5.75 -18.08 47.46
C PHE A 7 5.77 -16.88 46.51
N SER A 8 6.80 -16.03 46.60
CA SER A 8 7.03 -14.90 45.70
C SER A 8 7.34 -15.36 44.28
N ILE A 9 8.17 -16.40 44.14
CA ILE A 9 8.55 -17.00 42.86
C ILE A 9 7.34 -17.65 42.18
N ILE A 10 6.52 -18.39 42.90
CA ILE A 10 5.31 -19.05 42.40
C ILE A 10 4.29 -18.00 41.94
N LYS A 11 4.12 -16.90 42.68
CA LYS A 11 3.22 -15.79 42.32
C LYS A 11 3.71 -15.06 41.06
N LYS A 12 5.00 -14.87 40.88
CA LYS A 12 5.60 -14.31 39.67
C LYS A 12 5.40 -15.23 38.47
N PHE A 13 5.66 -16.53 38.64
CA PHE A 13 5.46 -17.52 37.56
C PHE A 13 3.99 -17.63 37.14
N LYS A 14 3.05 -17.63 38.08
CA LYS A 14 1.62 -17.62 37.79
C LYS A 14 1.19 -16.37 37.04
N LYS A 15 1.77 -15.21 37.38
CA LYS A 15 1.50 -13.94 36.66
C LYS A 15 2.05 -13.95 35.22
N TYR A 16 3.19 -14.61 34.99
CA TYR A 16 3.73 -14.78 33.62
C TYR A 16 2.89 -15.74 32.79
N LEU A 17 2.46 -16.87 33.34
CA LEU A 17 1.60 -17.85 32.64
C LEU A 17 0.20 -17.30 32.32
N VAL A 18 -0.40 -16.51 33.21
CA VAL A 18 -1.71 -15.88 32.96
C VAL A 18 -1.59 -14.79 31.91
N ARG A 19 -0.47 -14.03 31.92
CA ARG A 19 -0.21 -13.00 30.91
C ARG A 19 0.04 -13.58 29.52
N ASP A 20 0.66 -14.76 29.44
CA ASP A 20 0.89 -15.48 28.18
C ASP A 20 -0.41 -16.01 27.57
N ASN A 21 -1.34 -16.48 28.42
CA ASN A 21 -2.67 -16.91 27.98
C ASN A 21 -3.55 -15.74 27.48
N GLU A 22 -3.52 -14.60 28.14
CA GLU A 22 -4.28 -13.41 27.71
C GLU A 22 -3.72 -12.83 26.39
N LEU A 23 -2.41 -12.76 26.27
CA LEU A 23 -1.73 -12.37 25.02
C LEU A 23 -2.05 -13.33 23.88
N SER A 24 -2.01 -14.63 24.14
CA SER A 24 -2.33 -15.67 23.16
C SER A 24 -3.78 -15.58 22.70
N GLN A 25 -4.73 -15.39 23.60
CA GLN A 25 -6.15 -15.21 23.28
C GLN A 25 -6.40 -13.92 22.48
N THR A 26 -5.74 -12.82 22.84
CA THR A 26 -5.84 -11.55 22.11
C THR A 26 -5.27 -11.68 20.70
N ILE A 27 -4.13 -12.33 20.54
CA ILE A 27 -3.52 -12.61 19.22
C ILE A 27 -4.46 -13.48 18.38
N LEU A 28 -4.99 -14.57 18.95
CA LEU A 28 -5.91 -15.47 18.26
C LEU A 28 -7.18 -14.75 17.80
N LYS A 29 -7.75 -13.90 18.67
CA LYS A 29 -8.91 -13.07 18.35
C LYS A 29 -8.62 -12.10 17.21
N ASN A 30 -7.47 -11.43 17.24
CA ASN A 30 -7.08 -10.49 16.20
C ASN A 30 -6.81 -11.20 14.86
N VAL A 31 -6.20 -12.38 14.89
CA VAL A 31 -5.99 -13.21 13.68
C VAL A 31 -7.32 -13.68 13.11
N LEU A 32 -8.24 -14.17 13.93
CA LEU A 32 -9.57 -14.60 13.49
C LEU A 32 -10.39 -13.44 12.91
N MET A 33 -10.36 -12.27 13.57
CA MET A 33 -11.02 -11.07 13.05
C MET A 33 -10.41 -10.63 11.69
N SER A 34 -9.10 -10.61 11.58
CA SER A 34 -8.41 -10.27 10.32
C SER A 34 -8.73 -11.26 9.22
N PHE A 35 -8.83 -12.54 9.54
CA PHE A 35 -9.24 -13.58 8.62
C PHE A 35 -10.69 -13.40 8.15
N GLY A 36 -11.60 -13.11 9.09
CA GLY A 36 -13.02 -12.82 8.80
C GLY A 36 -13.16 -11.61 7.86
N VAL A 37 -12.43 -10.53 8.11
CA VAL A 37 -12.41 -9.35 7.22
C VAL A 37 -11.88 -9.71 5.83
N ARG A 38 -10.83 -10.53 5.73
CA ARG A 38 -10.29 -10.97 4.44
C ARG A 38 -11.28 -11.83 3.66
N VAL A 39 -11.91 -12.79 4.31
CA VAL A 39 -12.96 -13.62 3.67
C VAL A 39 -14.12 -12.75 3.21
N GLY A 40 -14.59 -11.83 4.05
CA GLY A 40 -15.61 -10.84 3.68
C GLY A 40 -15.22 -10.01 2.46
N SER A 41 -13.99 -9.52 2.41
CA SER A 41 -13.47 -8.76 1.26
C SER A 41 -13.46 -9.59 -0.03
N ILE A 42 -13.10 -10.87 0.04
CA ILE A 42 -13.12 -11.77 -1.12
C ILE A 42 -14.56 -11.97 -1.61
N VAL A 43 -15.50 -12.22 -0.72
CA VAL A 43 -16.92 -12.39 -1.08
C VAL A 43 -17.47 -11.12 -1.74
N VAL A 44 -17.22 -9.96 -1.17
CA VAL A 44 -17.59 -8.66 -1.75
C VAL A 44 -16.96 -8.48 -3.14
N GLY A 45 -15.66 -8.79 -3.27
CA GLY A 45 -14.96 -8.71 -4.56
C GLY A 45 -15.58 -9.60 -5.63
N LEU A 46 -15.98 -10.83 -5.28
CA LEU A 46 -16.64 -11.74 -6.21
C LEU A 46 -18.05 -11.27 -6.59
N LEU A 47 -18.79 -10.67 -5.66
CA LEU A 47 -20.12 -10.12 -5.94
C LEU A 47 -20.06 -8.83 -6.78
N LEU A 48 -19.00 -8.04 -6.64
CA LEU A 48 -18.82 -6.83 -7.45
C LEU A 48 -18.71 -7.11 -8.95
N VAL A 49 -18.14 -8.25 -9.34
CA VAL A 49 -17.98 -8.61 -10.76
C VAL A 49 -19.32 -8.66 -11.50
N PRO A 50 -20.30 -9.51 -11.10
CA PRO A 50 -21.58 -9.58 -11.79
C PRO A 50 -22.39 -8.29 -11.68
N ILE A 51 -22.30 -7.58 -10.54
CA ILE A 51 -22.97 -6.29 -10.36
C ILE A 51 -22.41 -5.27 -11.35
N THR A 52 -21.09 -5.17 -11.47
CA THR A 52 -20.48 -4.20 -12.40
C THR A 52 -20.79 -4.52 -13.84
N LEU A 53 -20.73 -5.80 -14.24
CA LEU A 53 -21.09 -6.22 -15.60
C LEU A 53 -22.57 -5.99 -15.97
N GLY A 54 -23.44 -5.76 -14.99
CA GLY A 54 -24.81 -5.32 -15.21
C GLY A 54 -24.94 -3.86 -15.65
N TYR A 55 -23.92 -3.01 -15.38
CA TYR A 55 -23.94 -1.59 -15.68
C TYR A 55 -22.92 -1.17 -16.76
N VAL A 56 -21.86 -1.93 -16.95
CA VAL A 56 -20.74 -1.61 -17.83
C VAL A 56 -20.56 -2.73 -18.84
N SER A 57 -20.21 -2.39 -20.09
CA SER A 57 -19.94 -3.40 -21.12
C SER A 57 -18.72 -4.27 -20.73
N PRO A 58 -18.64 -5.53 -21.20
CA PRO A 58 -17.50 -6.39 -20.94
C PRO A 58 -16.15 -5.80 -21.38
N ALA A 59 -16.17 -5.00 -22.47
CA ALA A 59 -14.98 -4.32 -22.96
C ALA A 59 -14.49 -3.23 -21.99
N GLU A 60 -15.39 -2.40 -21.49
CA GLU A 60 -15.09 -1.33 -20.50
C GLU A 60 -14.63 -1.95 -19.18
N TYR A 61 -15.26 -3.05 -18.75
CA TYR A 61 -14.82 -3.81 -17.58
C TYR A 61 -13.40 -4.37 -17.75
N GLY A 62 -13.09 -4.89 -18.94
CA GLY A 62 -11.73 -5.36 -19.29
C GLY A 62 -10.70 -4.25 -19.19
N ILE A 63 -10.99 -3.05 -19.68
CA ILE A 63 -10.12 -1.88 -19.54
C ILE A 63 -9.90 -1.53 -18.06
N TRP A 64 -10.97 -1.50 -17.27
CA TRP A 64 -10.89 -1.21 -15.84
C TRP A 64 -10.01 -2.24 -15.10
N LEU A 65 -10.14 -3.53 -15.41
CA LEU A 65 -9.29 -4.59 -14.84
C LEU A 65 -7.83 -4.41 -15.23
N THR A 66 -7.56 -4.08 -16.49
CA THR A 66 -6.19 -3.87 -16.99
C THR A 66 -5.54 -2.67 -16.28
N VAL A 67 -6.24 -1.55 -16.21
CA VAL A 67 -5.78 -0.34 -15.52
C VAL A 67 -5.55 -0.62 -14.04
N SER A 68 -6.49 -1.28 -13.36
CA SER A 68 -6.38 -1.64 -11.95
C SER A 68 -5.18 -2.56 -11.68
N SER A 69 -4.90 -3.50 -12.59
CA SER A 69 -3.75 -4.40 -12.49
C SER A 69 -2.44 -3.63 -12.64
N ILE A 70 -2.35 -2.69 -13.57
CA ILE A 70 -1.17 -1.83 -13.76
C ILE A 70 -0.93 -0.98 -12.50
N VAL A 71 -1.97 -0.33 -11.97
CA VAL A 71 -1.86 0.47 -10.73
C VAL A 71 -1.43 -0.39 -9.55
N SER A 72 -2.00 -1.59 -9.41
CA SER A 72 -1.62 -2.53 -8.34
C SER A 72 -0.15 -2.94 -8.46
N TRP A 73 0.33 -3.18 -9.67
CA TRP A 73 1.73 -3.53 -9.92
C TRP A 73 2.68 -2.38 -9.60
N LEU A 74 2.32 -1.18 -10.01
CA LEU A 74 3.07 0.03 -9.68
C LEU A 74 3.15 0.30 -8.17
N SER A 75 2.15 -0.08 -7.40
CA SER A 75 2.13 0.07 -5.93
C SER A 75 3.23 -0.75 -5.23
N PHE A 76 3.80 -1.78 -5.87
CA PHE A 76 4.96 -2.49 -5.32
C PHE A 76 6.22 -1.62 -5.23
N PHE A 77 6.35 -0.62 -6.08
CA PHE A 77 7.49 0.31 -6.04
C PHE A 77 7.46 1.22 -4.81
N ASP A 78 6.27 1.55 -4.31
CA ASP A 78 6.10 2.39 -3.11
C ASP A 78 6.63 1.69 -1.83
N ILE A 79 6.41 0.37 -1.71
CA ILE A 79 6.77 -0.41 -0.52
C ILE A 79 8.27 -0.34 -0.21
N GLY A 80 9.13 -0.32 -1.22
CA GLY A 80 10.59 -0.28 -1.05
C GLY A 80 11.09 1.06 -0.52
N LEU A 81 10.60 2.16 -1.08
CA LEU A 81 11.03 3.52 -0.72
C LEU A 81 10.50 3.92 0.67
N ALA A 82 9.23 3.62 0.95
CA ALA A 82 8.60 3.88 2.24
C ALA A 82 9.31 3.15 3.39
N ASN A 83 9.60 1.86 3.22
CA ASN A 83 10.30 1.06 4.23
C ASN A 83 11.76 1.52 4.42
N GLY A 84 12.44 1.91 3.35
CA GLY A 84 13.81 2.46 3.42
C GLY A 84 13.86 3.74 4.27
N LEU A 85 12.93 4.67 4.03
CA LEU A 85 12.81 5.90 4.82
C LEU A 85 12.49 5.61 6.28
N ARG A 86 11.51 4.73 6.54
CA ARG A 86 11.11 4.34 7.91
C ARG A 86 12.28 3.79 8.72
N ASN A 87 13.09 2.91 8.13
CA ASN A 87 14.26 2.35 8.80
C ASN A 87 15.28 3.42 9.15
N ARG A 88 15.58 4.35 8.22
CA ARG A 88 16.52 5.45 8.45
C ARG A 88 16.00 6.45 9.48
N LEU A 89 14.70 6.73 9.48
CA LEU A 89 14.08 7.59 10.50
C LEU A 89 14.15 6.95 11.89
N SER A 90 13.88 5.66 11.99
CA SER A 90 13.98 4.93 13.26
C SER A 90 15.40 4.95 13.83
N GLU A 91 16.41 4.75 12.99
CA GLU A 91 17.82 4.81 13.36
C GLU A 91 18.22 6.22 13.83
N SER A 92 17.86 7.25 13.06
CA SER A 92 18.16 8.65 13.36
C SER A 92 17.45 9.13 14.63
N ASN A 93 16.20 8.71 14.85
CA ASN A 93 15.45 9.03 16.07
C ASN A 93 16.04 8.34 17.32
N ALA A 94 16.49 7.09 17.19
CA ALA A 94 17.18 6.38 18.27
C ALA A 94 18.47 7.12 18.70
N ASN A 95 19.18 7.70 17.74
CA ASN A 95 20.38 8.51 17.96
C ASN A 95 20.08 9.98 18.33
N LYS A 96 18.80 10.37 18.48
CA LYS A 96 18.33 11.74 18.77
C LYS A 96 18.87 12.80 17.78
N ASN A 97 19.17 12.40 16.55
CA ASN A 97 19.73 13.29 15.54
C ASN A 97 18.64 13.84 14.61
N VAL A 98 17.95 14.88 15.07
CA VAL A 98 16.85 15.53 14.33
C VAL A 98 17.30 16.08 12.97
N ASN A 99 18.55 16.51 12.85
CA ASN A 99 19.09 17.07 11.60
C ASN A 99 19.22 16.00 10.51
N GLU A 100 19.63 14.78 10.88
CA GLU A 100 19.67 13.64 9.96
C GLU A 100 18.26 13.21 9.55
N SER A 101 17.32 13.13 10.49
CA SER A 101 15.92 12.83 10.18
C SER A 101 15.35 13.78 9.13
N ARG A 102 15.58 15.09 9.29
CA ARG A 102 15.15 16.10 8.31
C ARG A 102 15.80 15.92 6.94
N LYS A 103 17.09 15.59 6.90
CA LYS A 103 17.79 15.31 5.63
C LYS A 103 17.20 14.12 4.92
N TYR A 104 16.95 12.99 5.61
CA TYR A 104 16.36 11.80 5.01
C TYR A 104 14.97 12.09 4.44
N VAL A 105 14.11 12.79 5.18
CA VAL A 105 12.78 13.17 4.69
C VAL A 105 12.89 14.06 3.46
N SER A 106 13.67 15.15 3.53
CA SER A 106 13.82 16.08 2.42
C SER A 106 14.40 15.42 1.16
N THR A 107 15.43 14.58 1.33
CA THR A 107 16.05 13.85 0.20
C THR A 107 15.06 12.86 -0.42
N THR A 108 14.28 12.16 0.39
CA THR A 108 13.28 11.21 -0.10
C THR A 108 12.18 11.93 -0.88
N TYR A 109 11.66 13.05 -0.39
CA TYR A 109 10.68 13.86 -1.13
C TYR A 109 11.25 14.40 -2.44
N ALA A 110 12.48 14.90 -2.43
CA ALA A 110 13.14 15.39 -3.64
C ALA A 110 13.33 14.26 -4.67
N ALA A 111 13.78 13.08 -4.22
CA ALA A 111 13.98 11.92 -5.09
C ALA A 111 12.65 11.41 -5.68
N ILE A 112 11.62 11.23 -4.85
CA ILE A 112 10.29 10.77 -5.32
C ILE A 112 9.65 11.81 -6.22
N GLY A 113 9.76 13.11 -5.89
CA GLY A 113 9.28 14.19 -6.74
C GLY A 113 9.96 14.20 -8.11
N ALA A 114 11.28 14.04 -8.15
CA ALA A 114 12.04 13.96 -9.40
C ALA A 114 11.64 12.73 -10.23
N ILE A 115 11.51 11.56 -9.59
CA ILE A 115 11.05 10.32 -10.25
C ILE A 115 9.63 10.49 -10.79
N SER A 116 8.72 11.06 -10.00
CA SER A 116 7.32 11.29 -10.41
C SER A 116 7.23 12.24 -11.62
N ILE A 117 7.99 13.33 -11.60
CA ILE A 117 8.05 14.28 -12.72
C ILE A 117 8.63 13.59 -13.96
N PHE A 118 9.70 12.81 -13.81
CA PHE A 118 10.32 12.07 -14.89
C PHE A 118 9.33 11.07 -15.53
N ILE A 119 8.62 10.28 -14.71
CA ILE A 119 7.60 9.34 -15.17
C ILE A 119 6.48 10.07 -15.93
N LEU A 120 5.99 11.18 -15.37
CA LEU A 120 4.93 11.99 -16.01
C LEU A 120 5.36 12.54 -17.36
N LEU A 121 6.56 13.09 -17.46
CA LEU A 121 7.09 13.64 -18.72
C LEU A 121 7.27 12.54 -19.76
N LEU A 122 7.90 11.43 -19.37
CA LEU A 122 8.12 10.30 -20.26
C LEU A 122 6.79 9.70 -20.72
N PHE A 123 5.81 9.54 -19.82
CA PHE A 123 4.50 9.05 -20.18
C PHE A 123 3.72 10.03 -21.07
N PHE A 124 3.77 11.33 -20.77
CA PHE A 124 3.10 12.35 -21.57
C PHE A 124 3.59 12.37 -23.04
N ILE A 125 4.92 12.25 -23.22
CA ILE A 125 5.52 12.17 -24.56
C ILE A 125 5.10 10.86 -25.25
N SER A 126 5.24 9.73 -24.57
CA SER A 126 4.96 8.41 -25.13
C SER A 126 3.48 8.20 -25.43
N ASN A 127 2.58 8.73 -24.60
CA ASN A 127 1.14 8.56 -24.71
C ASN A 127 0.58 9.09 -26.06
N HIS A 128 1.24 10.09 -26.64
CA HIS A 128 0.87 10.63 -27.94
C HIS A 128 1.12 9.64 -29.10
N PHE A 129 2.12 8.75 -28.95
CA PHE A 129 2.51 7.78 -29.96
C PHE A 129 1.78 6.44 -29.81
N PHE A 130 1.16 6.18 -28.66
CA PHE A 130 0.47 4.92 -28.42
C PHE A 130 -0.95 4.92 -28.98
N ASP A 131 -1.23 3.89 -29.76
CA ASP A 131 -2.59 3.53 -30.13
C ASP A 131 -3.15 2.52 -29.11
N TRP A 132 -3.85 3.06 -28.11
CA TRP A 132 -4.41 2.27 -27.04
C TRP A 132 -5.54 1.34 -27.51
N GLN A 133 -6.23 1.67 -28.63
CA GLN A 133 -7.26 0.80 -29.20
C GLN A 133 -6.62 -0.52 -29.70
N LEU A 134 -5.45 -0.43 -30.37
CA LEU A 134 -4.70 -1.60 -30.80
C LEU A 134 -4.15 -2.40 -29.64
N ILE A 135 -3.58 -1.73 -28.63
CA ILE A 135 -2.94 -2.40 -27.47
C ILE A 135 -3.97 -3.16 -26.65
N LEU A 136 -5.14 -2.55 -26.43
CA LEU A 136 -6.21 -3.14 -25.62
C LEU A 136 -7.18 -4.00 -26.44
N ASN A 137 -7.05 -4.01 -27.75
CA ASN A 137 -7.97 -4.65 -28.70
C ASN A 137 -9.42 -4.20 -28.50
N VAL A 138 -9.63 -2.87 -28.31
CA VAL A 138 -10.94 -2.27 -28.03
C VAL A 138 -11.20 -1.16 -29.03
N TYR A 139 -12.10 -1.38 -29.98
CA TYR A 139 -12.40 -0.42 -31.04
C TYR A 139 -13.65 0.42 -30.78
N ASN A 140 -14.43 0.08 -29.75
CA ASN A 140 -15.68 0.78 -29.40
C ASN A 140 -15.44 2.08 -28.61
N ILE A 141 -14.23 2.35 -28.15
CA ILE A 141 -13.86 3.53 -27.37
C ILE A 141 -12.81 4.32 -28.13
N ASN A 142 -13.00 5.63 -28.20
CA ASN A 142 -12.09 6.52 -28.93
C ASN A 142 -10.69 6.49 -28.28
N ASN A 143 -9.63 6.41 -29.12
CA ASN A 143 -8.25 6.44 -28.66
C ASN A 143 -7.93 7.65 -27.78
N LYS A 144 -8.48 8.83 -28.08
CA LYS A 144 -8.31 10.03 -27.24
C LYS A 144 -8.86 9.85 -25.83
N THR A 145 -9.97 9.15 -25.69
CA THR A 145 -10.56 8.84 -24.36
C THR A 145 -9.66 7.91 -23.57
N LEU A 146 -9.08 6.90 -24.22
CA LEU A 146 -8.12 5.98 -23.61
C LEU A 146 -6.83 6.70 -23.23
N GLN A 147 -6.30 7.56 -24.09
CA GLN A 147 -5.13 8.39 -23.79
C GLN A 147 -5.34 9.26 -22.55
N LEU A 148 -6.53 9.90 -22.45
CA LEU A 148 -6.88 10.70 -21.27
C LEU A 148 -7.02 9.85 -20.02
N LEU A 149 -7.65 8.68 -20.12
CA LEU A 149 -7.81 7.75 -19.01
C LEU A 149 -6.45 7.33 -18.44
N PHE A 150 -5.54 6.88 -19.28
CA PHE A 150 -4.21 6.49 -18.84
C PHE A 150 -3.40 7.67 -18.28
N LEU A 151 -3.55 8.87 -18.85
CA LEU A 151 -2.92 10.07 -18.30
C LEU A 151 -3.40 10.36 -16.88
N VAL A 152 -4.71 10.29 -16.63
CA VAL A 152 -5.30 10.48 -15.29
C VAL A 152 -4.79 9.43 -14.33
N VAL A 153 -4.71 8.16 -14.76
CA VAL A 153 -4.21 7.06 -13.93
C VAL A 153 -2.75 7.27 -13.53
N VAL A 154 -1.88 7.59 -14.49
CA VAL A 154 -0.45 7.81 -14.19
C VAL A 154 -0.24 9.05 -13.32
N THR A 155 -1.01 10.12 -13.56
CA THR A 155 -0.96 11.32 -12.71
C THR A 155 -1.40 11.01 -11.28
N SER A 156 -2.49 10.27 -11.11
CA SER A 156 -2.98 9.84 -9.80
C SER A 156 -1.95 8.96 -9.08
N PHE A 157 -1.30 8.06 -9.80
CA PHE A 157 -0.22 7.23 -9.26
C PHE A 157 0.98 8.08 -8.78
N CYS A 158 1.42 9.06 -9.55
CA CYS A 158 2.51 9.96 -9.15
C CYS A 158 2.17 10.77 -7.89
N ILE A 159 0.91 11.21 -7.77
CA ILE A 159 0.40 11.87 -6.57
C ILE A 159 0.42 10.89 -5.38
N GLN A 160 -0.06 9.66 -5.59
CA GLN A 160 -0.06 8.61 -4.57
C GLN A 160 1.35 8.28 -4.06
N LEU A 161 2.35 8.19 -4.95
CA LEU A 161 3.75 8.00 -4.55
C LEU A 161 4.24 9.11 -3.63
N THR A 162 3.90 10.35 -3.94
CA THR A 162 4.32 11.51 -3.13
C THR A 162 3.62 11.52 -1.77
N ILE A 163 2.33 11.17 -1.72
CA ILE A 163 1.57 11.07 -0.47
C ILE A 163 2.02 9.86 0.36
N GLY A 164 2.42 8.76 -0.29
CA GLY A 164 2.90 7.54 0.36
C GLY A 164 4.07 7.78 1.33
N VAL A 165 4.93 8.78 1.04
CA VAL A 165 6.01 9.18 1.93
C VAL A 165 5.49 9.64 3.30
N ILE A 166 4.35 10.33 3.34
CA ILE A 166 3.74 10.82 4.59
C ILE A 166 3.37 9.64 5.49
N ASN A 167 2.81 8.59 4.91
CA ASN A 167 2.43 7.37 5.65
C ASN A 167 3.64 6.70 6.30
N SER A 168 4.82 6.74 5.67
CA SER A 168 6.04 6.14 6.23
C SER A 168 6.67 6.99 7.34
N ILE A 169 6.28 8.27 7.46
CA ILE A 169 6.74 9.17 8.54
C ILE A 169 5.82 9.06 9.76
N LEU A 170 4.53 8.81 9.54
CA LEU A 170 3.52 8.77 10.60
C LEU A 170 3.42 7.42 11.32
N LEU A 171 3.92 6.34 10.72
CA LEU A 171 3.95 4.98 11.26
C LEU A 171 5.28 4.64 11.92
#